data_6fdf321e0c16efb7a0cf06407d1fb323
#
_entry.id   6fdf321e0c16efb7a0cf06407d1fb323
#
_cell.length_a   1.000
_cell.length_b   1.000
_cell.length_c   1.000
_cell.angle_alpha   90.00
_cell.angle_beta   90.00
_cell.angle_gamma   90.00
#
_symmetry.space_group_name_H-M   'P 1'
#
loop_
_entity.id
_entity.type
_entity.pdbx_description
1 polymer ?
#
loop_
_entity_poly.entity_id
_entity_poly.type
_entity_poly.pdbx_seq_one_letter_code
_entity_poly.pdbx_strand_id
1 'polypeptide(L)'
;MGVVGLVSLDRVDGGLPRLGGAPFYAARALRLLGHPAIIATKLAAEDSGRGLHALGVPVVSRPAARTIGFRIENAGDERRMEIETLGEPWTPEEAKGWLAETLAHSDCVHAGALTRDDFPAKTLALLGRGRILSLDGQALVRPARTGEIVLDGNYDPAVLEHVDVLKLSQEEADVLGLSYDERSLGSLGVREIVVTLGRRGCVVYADGVSEHVPAQPAALPDPTGAGDAFIAAYLSYRRRRHSAPSAARLASEAVYSSLNSPRATTTAEPPTSTLSIPSAEPSTRA
;
A
#
# COMPACT_ATOMS: atom_id res chain seq x y z
N MET A 1 10.08 -6.74 6.24
CA MET A 1 9.57 -5.64 5.40
C MET A 1 8.42 -4.97 6.13
N GLY A 2 8.40 -3.63 6.16
CA GLY A 2 7.29 -2.85 6.67
C GLY A 2 6.39 -2.34 5.55
N VAL A 3 5.08 -2.26 5.79
CA VAL A 3 4.14 -1.53 4.93
C VAL A 3 3.45 -0.50 5.80
N VAL A 4 3.58 0.76 5.44
CA VAL A 4 2.94 1.89 6.12
C VAL A 4 1.93 2.49 5.17
N GLY A 5 0.68 2.57 5.57
CA GLY A 5 -0.37 3.14 4.73
C GLY A 5 -1.73 3.11 5.42
N LEU A 6 -2.68 3.82 4.87
CA LEU A 6 -4.05 3.80 5.35
C LEU A 6 -4.81 2.61 4.76
N VAL A 7 -5.52 1.86 5.60
CA VAL A 7 -6.60 1.01 5.10
C VAL A 7 -7.76 1.90 4.69
N SER A 8 -8.46 1.52 3.63
CA SER A 8 -9.64 2.23 3.15
C SER A 8 -10.92 1.43 3.37
N LEU A 9 -12.04 2.12 3.33
CA LEU A 9 -13.38 1.54 3.22
C LEU A 9 -13.91 1.82 1.81
N ASP A 10 -13.93 0.78 0.99
CA ASP A 10 -14.31 0.89 -0.41
C ASP A 10 -15.75 0.41 -0.62
N ARG A 11 -16.62 1.28 -1.15
CA ARG A 11 -17.96 0.93 -1.65
C ARG A 11 -17.88 0.72 -3.15
N VAL A 12 -18.11 -0.50 -3.60
CA VAL A 12 -18.08 -0.84 -5.02
C VAL A 12 -19.50 -1.11 -5.48
N ASP A 13 -19.95 -0.41 -6.54
CA ASP A 13 -21.25 -0.56 -7.18
C ASP A 13 -22.43 -0.50 -6.19
N GLY A 14 -22.36 0.45 -5.24
CA GLY A 14 -23.36 0.63 -4.19
C GLY A 14 -23.40 -0.44 -3.10
N GLY A 15 -22.42 -1.36 -3.09
CA GLY A 15 -22.33 -2.43 -2.10
C GLY A 15 -21.93 -1.97 -0.69
N LEU A 16 -21.86 -2.92 0.24
CA LEU A 16 -21.39 -2.65 1.60
C LEU A 16 -19.89 -2.28 1.60
N PRO A 17 -19.47 -1.39 2.53
CA PRO A 17 -18.07 -1.02 2.66
C PRO A 17 -17.19 -2.25 2.95
N ARG A 18 -16.10 -2.39 2.22
CA ARG A 18 -15.10 -3.44 2.39
C ARG A 18 -13.72 -2.85 2.61
N LEU A 19 -12.87 -3.57 3.32
CA LEU A 19 -11.49 -3.15 3.51
C LEU A 19 -10.74 -3.15 2.18
N GLY A 20 -9.98 -2.09 1.96
CA GLY A 20 -9.09 -1.86 0.85
C GLY A 20 -7.82 -1.14 1.27
N GLY A 21 -7.19 -0.46 0.31
CA GLY A 21 -5.96 0.30 0.50
C GLY A 21 -4.69 -0.55 0.40
N ALA A 22 -3.56 0.14 0.25
CA ALA A 22 -2.26 -0.50 0.03
C ALA A 22 -1.92 -1.55 1.10
N PRO A 23 -2.12 -1.32 2.43
CA PRO A 23 -1.82 -2.32 3.45
C PRO A 23 -2.60 -3.61 3.27
N PHE A 24 -3.86 -3.54 2.84
CA PHE A 24 -4.71 -4.70 2.66
C PHE A 24 -4.21 -5.62 1.55
N TYR A 25 -3.94 -5.05 0.36
CA TYR A 25 -3.51 -5.84 -0.79
C TYR A 25 -2.06 -6.30 -0.69
N ALA A 26 -1.16 -5.45 -0.13
CA ALA A 26 0.21 -5.82 0.17
C ALA A 26 0.30 -7.00 1.14
N ALA A 27 -0.48 -6.97 2.23
CA ALA A 27 -0.52 -8.05 3.21
C ALA A 27 -0.91 -9.39 2.58
N ARG A 28 -1.93 -9.40 1.71
CA ARG A 28 -2.36 -10.61 1.00
C ARG A 28 -1.25 -11.21 0.15
N ALA A 29 -0.57 -10.37 -0.64
CA ALA A 29 0.53 -10.82 -1.48
C ALA A 29 1.69 -11.39 -0.65
N LEU A 30 2.13 -10.66 0.39
CA LEU A 30 3.23 -11.07 1.25
C LEU A 30 2.93 -12.36 2.01
N ARG A 31 1.69 -12.53 2.50
CA ARG A 31 1.25 -13.78 3.14
C ARG A 31 1.34 -14.98 2.20
N LEU A 32 0.83 -14.84 0.97
CA LEU A 32 0.87 -15.91 -0.03
C LEU A 32 2.29 -16.30 -0.41
N LEU A 33 3.20 -15.32 -0.42
CA LEU A 33 4.62 -15.56 -0.69
C LEU A 33 5.39 -16.09 0.52
N GLY A 34 4.75 -16.19 1.69
CA GLY A 34 5.41 -16.58 2.93
C GLY A 34 6.51 -15.59 3.36
N HIS A 35 6.37 -14.31 3.00
CA HIS A 35 7.36 -13.29 3.30
C HIS A 35 7.05 -12.58 4.61
N PRO A 36 8.03 -12.50 5.55
CA PRO A 36 7.83 -11.78 6.80
C PRO A 36 7.53 -10.32 6.54
N ALA A 37 6.41 -9.84 7.07
CA ALA A 37 5.95 -8.47 6.94
C ALA A 37 5.31 -7.97 8.22
N ILE A 38 5.30 -6.66 8.41
CA ILE A 38 4.54 -5.95 9.43
C ILE A 38 3.79 -4.79 8.77
N ILE A 39 2.53 -4.64 9.10
CA ILE A 39 1.68 -3.56 8.63
C ILE A 39 1.54 -2.51 9.71
N ALA A 40 1.74 -1.26 9.37
CA ALA A 40 1.40 -0.11 10.19
C ALA A 40 0.29 0.69 9.53
N THR A 41 -0.83 0.88 10.22
CA THR A 41 -1.99 1.57 9.67
C THR A 41 -2.71 2.43 10.70
N LYS A 42 -3.59 3.31 10.23
CA LYS A 42 -4.52 4.10 11.04
C LYS A 42 -5.94 3.93 10.51
N LEU A 43 -6.91 3.92 11.42
CA LEU A 43 -8.33 3.86 11.07
C LEU A 43 -9.16 4.41 12.23
N ALA A 44 -10.41 4.78 11.96
CA ALA A 44 -11.34 5.24 12.99
C ALA A 44 -11.63 4.12 14.01
N ALA A 45 -11.89 4.50 15.24
CA ALA A 45 -12.12 3.55 16.33
C ALA A 45 -13.30 2.60 16.06
N GLU A 46 -14.36 3.10 15.44
CA GLU A 46 -15.53 2.31 15.03
C GLU A 46 -15.24 1.26 13.96
N ASP A 47 -14.15 1.45 13.20
CA ASP A 47 -13.73 0.51 12.15
C ASP A 47 -12.68 -0.50 12.63
N SER A 48 -12.19 -0.37 13.85
CA SER A 48 -11.13 -1.23 14.42
C SER A 48 -11.48 -2.71 14.45
N GLY A 49 -12.77 -3.05 14.56
CA GLY A 49 -13.29 -4.41 14.52
C GLY A 49 -13.39 -5.05 13.13
N ARG A 50 -13.04 -4.35 12.05
CA ARG A 50 -13.25 -4.82 10.65
C ARG A 50 -12.24 -5.85 10.17
N GLY A 51 -11.72 -6.69 11.04
CA GLY A 51 -11.03 -7.90 10.62
C GLY A 51 -9.60 -7.71 10.09
N LEU A 52 -8.86 -6.68 10.55
CA LEU A 52 -7.44 -6.53 10.22
C LEU A 52 -6.61 -7.78 10.54
N HIS A 53 -7.00 -8.55 11.56
CA HIS A 53 -6.36 -9.82 11.92
C HIS A 53 -6.47 -10.88 10.79
N ALA A 54 -7.50 -10.79 9.94
CA ALA A 54 -7.66 -11.69 8.78
C ALA A 54 -6.62 -11.47 7.68
N LEU A 55 -5.83 -10.40 7.74
CA LEU A 55 -4.71 -10.18 6.82
C LEU A 55 -3.65 -11.27 6.94
N GLY A 56 -3.55 -11.94 8.11
CA GLY A 56 -2.63 -13.05 8.32
C GLY A 56 -1.15 -12.66 8.37
N VAL A 57 -0.90 -11.38 8.63
CA VAL A 57 0.41 -10.81 8.94
C VAL A 57 0.27 -9.90 10.18
N PRO A 58 1.34 -9.68 10.96
CA PRO A 58 1.31 -8.74 12.07
C PRO A 58 0.83 -7.35 11.64
N VAL A 59 -0.12 -6.78 12.38
CA VAL A 59 -0.66 -5.44 12.14
C VAL A 59 -0.58 -4.62 13.42
N VAL A 60 0.02 -3.46 13.33
CA VAL A 60 -0.03 -2.41 14.35
C VAL A 60 -0.90 -1.28 13.84
N SER A 61 -2.00 -1.04 14.52
CA SER A 61 -2.92 0.04 14.18
C SER A 61 -2.98 1.10 15.27
N ARG A 62 -3.26 2.34 14.88
CA ARG A 62 -3.53 3.46 15.78
C ARG A 62 -4.86 4.09 15.41
N PRO A 63 -5.58 4.66 16.41
CA PRO A 63 -6.81 5.37 16.13
C PRO A 63 -6.55 6.62 15.27
N ALA A 64 -7.46 6.89 14.35
CA ALA A 64 -7.57 8.12 13.57
C ALA A 64 -8.98 8.70 13.76
N ALA A 65 -9.17 9.97 13.46
CA ALA A 65 -10.48 10.59 13.53
C ALA A 65 -11.43 10.01 12.48
N ARG A 66 -10.89 9.57 11.32
CA ARG A 66 -11.67 9.02 10.22
C ARG A 66 -10.87 7.94 9.49
N THR A 67 -11.59 6.94 8.97
CA THR A 67 -11.05 6.00 7.98
C THR A 67 -11.29 6.59 6.58
N ILE A 68 -10.28 6.60 5.73
CA ILE A 68 -10.43 7.03 4.33
C ILE A 68 -11.44 6.12 3.62
N GLY A 69 -12.34 6.72 2.83
CA GLY A 69 -13.40 5.99 2.13
C GLY A 69 -13.44 6.32 0.65
N PHE A 70 -13.65 5.29 -0.17
CA PHE A 70 -13.82 5.44 -1.61
C PHE A 70 -15.18 4.90 -2.06
N ARG A 71 -15.80 5.62 -3.00
CA ARG A 71 -16.86 5.08 -3.84
C ARG A 71 -16.27 4.72 -5.20
N ILE A 72 -16.55 3.52 -5.64
CA ILE A 72 -16.05 2.95 -6.89
C ILE A 72 -17.24 2.46 -7.69
N GLU A 73 -17.42 2.98 -8.89
CA GLU A 73 -18.46 2.58 -9.82
C GLU A 73 -17.83 2.03 -11.09
N ASN A 74 -18.21 0.82 -11.46
CA ASN A 74 -17.76 0.15 -12.67
C ASN A 74 -18.90 0.20 -13.71
N ALA A 75 -18.67 0.88 -14.84
CA ALA A 75 -19.61 1.01 -15.94
C ALA A 75 -18.97 0.44 -17.23
N GLY A 76 -19.06 -0.87 -17.43
CA GLY A 76 -18.34 -1.54 -18.52
C GLY A 76 -16.83 -1.48 -18.33
N ASP A 77 -16.13 -0.87 -19.27
CA ASP A 77 -14.67 -0.68 -19.20
C ASP A 77 -14.27 0.60 -18.44
N GLU A 78 -15.23 1.48 -18.12
CA GLU A 78 -14.98 2.69 -17.37
C GLU A 78 -15.05 2.43 -15.87
N ARG A 79 -14.11 2.99 -15.12
CA ARG A 79 -14.09 2.96 -13.66
C ARG A 79 -14.05 4.39 -13.13
N ARG A 80 -15.07 4.78 -12.38
CA ARG A 80 -15.12 6.06 -11.69
C ARG A 80 -14.82 5.84 -10.21
N MET A 81 -14.02 6.74 -9.66
CA MET A 81 -13.67 6.70 -8.24
C MET A 81 -13.87 8.08 -7.62
N GLU A 82 -14.46 8.08 -6.44
CA GLU A 82 -14.61 9.26 -5.61
C GLU A 82 -14.01 9.02 -4.23
N ILE A 83 -13.41 10.05 -3.64
CA ILE A 83 -13.04 10.05 -2.23
C ILE A 83 -14.25 10.53 -1.43
N GLU A 84 -14.90 9.66 -0.66
CA GLU A 84 -16.01 10.01 0.23
C GLU A 84 -15.51 10.64 1.54
N THR A 85 -14.42 10.13 2.06
CA THR A 85 -13.82 10.58 3.34
C THR A 85 -12.30 10.58 3.19
N LEU A 86 -11.65 11.68 3.61
CA LEU A 86 -10.20 11.76 3.69
C LEU A 86 -9.70 11.12 4.99
N GLY A 87 -8.57 10.41 4.88
CA GLY A 87 -7.79 9.95 6.01
C GLY A 87 -6.89 11.04 6.60
N GLU A 88 -6.13 10.68 7.61
CA GLU A 88 -5.15 11.58 8.24
C GLU A 88 -3.75 11.34 7.68
N PRO A 89 -3.02 12.40 7.29
CA PRO A 89 -1.62 12.29 6.88
C PRO A 89 -0.74 11.65 7.94
N TRP A 90 0.33 10.99 7.51
CA TRP A 90 1.37 10.47 8.39
C TRP A 90 2.31 11.58 8.83
N THR A 91 2.48 11.74 10.13
CA THR A 91 3.27 12.85 10.68
C THR A 91 4.73 12.46 10.96
N PRO A 92 5.66 13.43 10.98
CA PRO A 92 7.03 13.18 11.41
C PRO A 92 7.12 12.67 12.85
N GLU A 93 6.20 13.06 13.72
CA GLU A 93 6.12 12.63 15.12
C GLU A 93 5.78 11.13 15.20
N GLU A 94 4.80 10.68 14.41
CA GLU A 94 4.49 9.26 14.31
C GLU A 94 5.67 8.46 13.75
N ALA A 95 6.37 9.00 12.74
CA ALA A 95 7.54 8.36 12.15
C ALA A 95 8.72 8.22 13.12
N LYS A 96 8.91 9.20 14.04
CA LYS A 96 9.92 9.13 15.11
C LYS A 96 9.50 8.26 16.29
N GLY A 97 8.21 8.16 16.55
CA GLY A 97 7.63 7.43 17.67
C GLY A 97 7.28 5.99 17.30
N TRP A 98 6.00 5.66 17.37
CA TRP A 98 5.51 4.29 17.25
C TRP A 98 5.82 3.59 15.93
N LEU A 99 5.96 4.34 14.82
CA LEU A 99 6.40 3.74 13.54
C LEU A 99 7.85 3.30 13.59
N ALA A 100 8.75 4.08 14.21
CA ALA A 100 10.14 3.69 14.38
C ALA A 100 10.27 2.37 15.17
N GLU A 101 9.48 2.22 16.24
CA GLU A 101 9.41 0.99 17.04
C GLU A 101 8.83 -0.18 16.24
N THR A 102 7.70 0.05 15.56
CA THR A 102 7.03 -0.96 14.74
C THR A 102 7.94 -1.48 13.62
N LEU A 103 8.71 -0.60 13.00
CA LEU A 103 9.56 -0.90 11.86
C LEU A 103 11.01 -1.22 12.23
N ALA A 104 11.35 -1.37 13.53
CA ALA A 104 12.72 -1.52 14.00
C ALA A 104 13.50 -2.65 13.31
N HIS A 105 12.81 -3.72 12.93
CA HIS A 105 13.40 -4.89 12.24
C HIS A 105 13.12 -4.91 10.73
N SER A 106 12.65 -3.81 10.16
CA SER A 106 12.37 -3.69 8.72
C SER A 106 13.53 -2.98 8.02
N ASP A 107 14.16 -3.65 7.09
CA ASP A 107 15.22 -3.14 6.21
C ASP A 107 14.66 -2.49 4.93
N CYS A 108 13.38 -2.68 4.67
CA CYS A 108 12.64 -2.12 3.56
C CYS A 108 11.25 -1.69 4.04
N VAL A 109 10.82 -0.50 3.63
CA VAL A 109 9.50 0.06 3.95
C VAL A 109 8.81 0.50 2.66
N HIS A 110 7.56 0.09 2.50
CA HIS A 110 6.68 0.61 1.47
C HIS A 110 5.71 1.63 2.08
N ALA A 111 5.75 2.86 1.59
CA ALA A 111 4.79 3.91 1.89
C ALA A 111 3.66 3.84 0.85
N GLY A 112 2.58 3.14 1.22
CA GLY A 112 1.41 2.95 0.38
C GLY A 112 0.46 4.13 0.50
N ALA A 113 0.73 5.18 -0.28
CA ALA A 113 -0.10 6.38 -0.32
C ALA A 113 -1.43 6.12 -1.03
N LEU A 114 -2.48 6.78 -0.59
CA LEU A 114 -3.78 6.85 -1.26
C LEU A 114 -4.05 8.24 -1.82
N THR A 115 -3.40 9.26 -1.25
CA THR A 115 -3.46 10.65 -1.71
C THR A 115 -2.09 11.33 -1.60
N ARG A 116 -1.96 12.48 -2.25
CA ARG A 116 -0.74 13.29 -2.27
C ARG A 116 -0.26 13.71 -0.88
N ASP A 117 -1.18 13.99 0.03
CA ASP A 117 -0.83 14.54 1.33
C ASP A 117 -0.57 13.48 2.40
N ASP A 118 -0.74 12.18 2.05
CA ASP A 118 -0.60 11.10 3.02
C ASP A 118 0.79 11.06 3.65
N PHE A 119 1.84 11.33 2.86
CA PHE A 119 3.23 11.27 3.33
C PHE A 119 4.00 12.56 3.02
N PRO A 120 4.03 13.54 3.92
CA PRO A 120 4.92 14.70 3.78
C PRO A 120 6.39 14.28 3.64
N ALA A 121 7.19 15.05 2.89
CA ALA A 121 8.61 14.75 2.64
C ALA A 121 9.42 14.48 3.92
N LYS A 122 9.16 15.24 5.01
CA LYS A 122 9.81 15.01 6.31
C LYS A 122 9.48 13.64 6.92
N THR A 123 8.27 13.14 6.70
CA THR A 123 7.85 11.79 7.16
C THR A 123 8.58 10.72 6.35
N LEU A 124 8.63 10.88 5.02
CA LEU A 124 9.37 9.95 4.14
C LEU A 124 10.86 9.91 4.49
N ALA A 125 11.48 11.07 4.75
CA ALA A 125 12.87 11.16 5.21
C ALA A 125 13.14 10.33 6.47
N LEU A 126 12.21 10.29 7.40
CA LEU A 126 12.32 9.51 8.63
C LEU A 126 12.09 8.02 8.41
N LEU A 127 11.11 7.66 7.58
CA LEU A 127 10.83 6.27 7.22
C LEU A 127 11.98 5.62 6.45
N GLY A 128 12.66 6.38 5.58
CA GLY A 128 13.79 5.91 4.76
C GLY A 128 15.12 5.78 5.50
N ARG A 129 15.24 6.26 6.75
CA ARG A 129 16.52 6.22 7.48
C ARG A 129 17.04 4.80 7.67
N GLY A 130 18.16 4.45 6.99
CA GLY A 130 18.79 3.15 7.07
C GLY A 130 17.97 2.01 6.46
N ARG A 131 17.00 2.32 5.61
CA ARG A 131 16.09 1.38 4.96
C ARG A 131 15.94 1.70 3.49
N ILE A 132 15.56 0.73 2.70
CA ILE A 132 15.02 0.95 1.36
C ILE A 132 13.61 1.50 1.51
N LEU A 133 13.33 2.68 0.98
CA LEU A 133 12.01 3.30 0.98
C LEU A 133 11.38 3.21 -0.39
N SER A 134 10.18 2.64 -0.45
CA SER A 134 9.34 2.65 -1.64
C SER A 134 8.11 3.54 -1.43
N LEU A 135 7.71 4.24 -2.49
CA LEU A 135 6.53 5.11 -2.52
C LEU A 135 5.60 4.71 -3.66
N ASP A 136 4.29 4.76 -3.41
CA ASP A 136 3.27 4.64 -4.46
C ASP A 136 3.04 5.98 -5.17
N GLY A 137 2.88 5.96 -6.49
CA GLY A 137 2.71 7.13 -7.34
C GLY A 137 1.46 7.96 -7.06
N GLN A 138 0.48 7.40 -6.37
CA GLN A 138 -0.70 8.17 -5.91
C GLN A 138 -0.30 9.36 -5.02
N ALA A 139 0.84 9.26 -4.32
CA ALA A 139 1.44 10.37 -3.58
C ALA A 139 1.85 11.55 -4.46
N LEU A 140 1.97 11.39 -5.77
CA LEU A 140 2.37 12.44 -6.70
C LEU A 140 1.17 13.04 -7.44
N VAL A 141 0.18 12.21 -7.77
CA VAL A 141 -0.85 12.59 -8.76
C VAL A 141 -2.26 12.67 -8.21
N ARG A 142 -2.57 12.09 -7.04
CA ARG A 142 -3.93 12.09 -6.49
C ARG A 142 -4.11 13.16 -5.43
N PRO A 143 -4.81 14.28 -5.74
CA PRO A 143 -5.09 15.33 -4.75
C PRO A 143 -5.87 14.80 -3.55
N ALA A 144 -5.55 15.28 -2.34
CA ALA A 144 -6.27 14.96 -1.11
C ALA A 144 -7.53 15.84 -0.99
N ARG A 145 -8.56 15.54 -1.78
CA ARG A 145 -9.87 16.22 -1.75
C ARG A 145 -11.00 15.24 -1.94
N THR A 146 -12.12 15.46 -1.28
CA THR A 146 -13.35 14.67 -1.46
C THR A 146 -13.99 14.96 -2.83
N GLY A 147 -14.76 13.99 -3.32
CA GLY A 147 -15.41 14.01 -4.64
C GLY A 147 -14.65 13.20 -5.67
N GLU A 148 -14.96 13.41 -6.93
CA GLU A 148 -14.36 12.69 -8.04
C GLU A 148 -12.83 12.84 -8.08
N ILE A 149 -12.13 11.73 -8.29
CA ILE A 149 -10.68 11.71 -8.40
C ILE A 149 -10.29 12.19 -9.80
N VAL A 150 -9.68 13.38 -9.85
CA VAL A 150 -9.04 13.92 -11.04
C VAL A 150 -7.56 14.03 -10.75
N LEU A 151 -6.76 13.24 -11.44
CA LEU A 151 -5.32 13.24 -11.27
C LEU A 151 -4.68 14.49 -11.84
N ASP A 152 -3.63 14.98 -11.20
CA ASP A 152 -2.79 16.08 -11.70
C ASP A 152 -1.31 15.86 -11.29
N GLY A 153 -0.39 16.47 -12.00
CA GLY A 153 1.05 16.39 -11.77
C GLY A 153 1.61 17.42 -10.78
N ASN A 154 0.78 18.07 -9.98
CA ASN A 154 1.21 19.18 -9.11
C ASN A 154 1.65 18.68 -7.73
N TYR A 155 2.79 17.99 -7.65
CA TYR A 155 3.37 17.48 -6.40
C TYR A 155 4.61 18.28 -5.97
N ASP A 156 4.97 18.16 -4.68
CA ASP A 156 6.24 18.68 -4.15
C ASP A 156 7.39 17.71 -4.49
N PRO A 157 8.38 18.11 -5.32
CA PRO A 157 9.50 17.23 -5.66
C PRO A 157 10.29 16.70 -4.45
N ALA A 158 10.26 17.40 -3.32
CA ALA A 158 10.95 16.98 -2.09
C ALA A 158 10.45 15.61 -1.57
N VAL A 159 9.26 15.16 -1.96
CA VAL A 159 8.76 13.82 -1.58
C VAL A 159 9.57 12.68 -2.21
N LEU A 160 10.29 12.94 -3.31
CA LEU A 160 11.12 11.94 -3.99
C LEU A 160 12.57 11.87 -3.48
N GLU A 161 13.05 12.90 -2.75
CA GLU A 161 14.46 12.99 -2.33
C GLU A 161 14.95 11.78 -1.49
N HIS A 162 14.04 11.10 -0.83
CA HIS A 162 14.35 9.99 0.07
C HIS A 162 13.77 8.66 -0.38
N VAL A 163 13.21 8.63 -1.60
CA VAL A 163 12.58 7.43 -2.19
C VAL A 163 13.61 6.66 -3.01
N ASP A 164 13.79 5.39 -2.68
CA ASP A 164 14.66 4.48 -3.44
C ASP A 164 13.91 3.81 -4.59
N VAL A 165 12.63 3.49 -4.38
CA VAL A 165 11.80 2.77 -5.34
C VAL A 165 10.45 3.49 -5.51
N LEU A 166 10.15 3.94 -6.70
CA LEU A 166 8.87 4.55 -7.05
C LEU A 166 8.05 3.58 -7.91
N LYS A 167 6.82 3.30 -7.51
CA LYS A 167 5.89 2.55 -8.35
C LYS A 167 4.86 3.50 -8.93
N LEU A 168 4.71 3.48 -10.24
CA LEU A 168 3.70 4.22 -10.99
C LEU A 168 2.77 3.24 -11.72
N SER A 169 1.51 3.61 -11.90
CA SER A 169 0.68 3.06 -12.96
C SER A 169 0.96 3.79 -14.27
N GLN A 170 0.50 3.24 -15.38
CA GLN A 170 0.56 3.93 -16.67
C GLN A 170 -0.12 5.30 -16.61
N GLU A 171 -1.33 5.36 -16.07
CA GLU A 171 -2.11 6.59 -15.94
C GLU A 171 -1.37 7.65 -15.10
N GLU A 172 -0.73 7.24 -14.01
CA GLU A 172 0.07 8.11 -13.15
C GLU A 172 1.29 8.66 -13.90
N ALA A 173 1.98 7.80 -14.65
CA ALA A 173 3.13 8.22 -15.46
C ALA A 173 2.72 9.16 -16.61
N ASP A 174 1.58 8.89 -17.25
CA ASP A 174 1.05 9.73 -18.34
C ASP A 174 0.66 11.13 -17.80
N VAL A 175 0.05 11.23 -16.61
CA VAL A 175 -0.28 12.50 -15.95
C VAL A 175 0.98 13.29 -15.59
N LEU A 176 2.07 12.61 -15.23
CA LEU A 176 3.37 13.25 -14.98
C LEU A 176 4.13 13.60 -16.27
N GLY A 177 3.58 13.30 -17.45
CA GLY A 177 4.21 13.54 -18.75
C GLY A 177 5.45 12.69 -19.00
N LEU A 178 5.54 11.51 -18.38
CA LEU A 178 6.70 10.64 -18.49
C LEU A 178 6.62 9.72 -19.71
N SER A 179 7.70 9.69 -20.48
CA SER A 179 8.01 8.58 -21.38
C SER A 179 8.68 7.47 -20.60
N TYR A 180 8.64 6.23 -21.13
CA TYR A 180 9.18 5.07 -20.40
C TYR A 180 10.64 4.77 -20.77
N ASP A 181 11.38 5.79 -21.22
CA ASP A 181 12.80 5.72 -21.53
C ASP A 181 13.69 6.16 -20.34
N GLU A 182 14.98 5.86 -20.44
CA GLU A 182 15.97 6.14 -19.40
C GLU A 182 16.05 7.61 -19.02
N ARG A 183 15.96 8.49 -20.02
CA ARG A 183 16.08 9.93 -19.80
C ARG A 183 14.90 10.48 -19.03
N SER A 184 13.70 10.09 -19.44
CA SER A 184 12.47 10.59 -18.83
C SER A 184 12.30 10.04 -17.40
N LEU A 185 12.44 8.74 -17.21
CA LEU A 185 12.32 8.13 -15.88
C LEU A 185 13.47 8.58 -14.96
N GLY A 186 14.70 8.65 -15.49
CA GLY A 186 15.86 9.11 -14.71
C GLY A 186 15.77 10.58 -14.26
N SER A 187 14.96 11.40 -14.93
CA SER A 187 14.75 12.81 -14.55
C SER A 187 14.06 12.98 -13.19
N LEU A 188 13.37 11.95 -12.70
CA LEU A 188 12.76 11.96 -11.37
C LEU A 188 13.78 11.82 -10.23
N GLY A 189 15.04 11.47 -10.53
CA GLY A 189 16.09 11.31 -9.53
C GLY A 189 15.94 10.08 -8.61
N VAL A 190 14.96 9.21 -8.86
CA VAL A 190 14.72 7.99 -8.09
C VAL A 190 15.54 6.83 -8.66
N ARG A 191 16.17 6.05 -7.80
CA ARG A 191 17.09 4.98 -8.22
C ARG A 191 16.42 3.84 -8.99
N GLU A 192 15.24 3.45 -8.57
CA GLU A 192 14.43 2.41 -9.19
C GLU A 192 13.00 2.91 -9.43
N ILE A 193 12.48 2.75 -10.64
CA ILE A 193 11.10 3.11 -10.98
C ILE A 193 10.45 1.94 -11.67
N VAL A 194 9.25 1.60 -11.25
CA VAL A 194 8.43 0.57 -11.90
C VAL A 194 7.14 1.19 -12.39
N VAL A 195 6.94 1.21 -13.70
CA VAL A 195 5.69 1.67 -14.33
C VAL A 195 4.88 0.45 -14.74
N THR A 196 3.76 0.20 -14.07
CA THR A 196 2.86 -0.91 -14.39
C THR A 196 1.93 -0.55 -15.55
N LEU A 197 1.86 -1.42 -16.56
CA LEU A 197 1.12 -1.23 -17.83
C LEU A 197 -0.06 -2.20 -17.96
N GLY A 198 -0.59 -2.66 -16.84
CA GLY A 198 -1.68 -3.64 -16.81
C GLY A 198 -1.33 -4.94 -17.54
N ARG A 199 -2.15 -5.34 -18.51
CA ARG A 199 -1.93 -6.58 -19.30
C ARG A 199 -0.66 -6.57 -20.15
N ARG A 200 -0.04 -5.40 -20.35
CA ARG A 200 1.22 -5.27 -21.09
C ARG A 200 2.46 -5.49 -20.23
N GLY A 201 2.29 -5.71 -18.92
CA GLY A 201 3.39 -5.92 -17.99
C GLY A 201 3.83 -4.62 -17.31
N CYS A 202 5.13 -4.38 -17.27
CA CYS A 202 5.67 -3.15 -16.70
C CYS A 202 6.97 -2.74 -17.38
N VAL A 203 7.36 -1.48 -17.19
CA VAL A 203 8.71 -1.00 -17.47
C VAL A 203 9.43 -0.83 -16.14
N VAL A 204 10.63 -1.35 -16.05
CA VAL A 204 11.50 -1.22 -14.88
C VAL A 204 12.70 -0.37 -15.27
N TYR A 205 12.86 0.77 -14.62
CA TYR A 205 14.06 1.58 -14.67
C TYR A 205 14.90 1.30 -13.44
N ALA A 206 16.13 0.86 -13.64
CA ALA A 206 17.10 0.61 -12.58
C ALA A 206 18.51 0.74 -13.13
N ASP A 207 19.45 1.28 -12.34
CA ASP A 207 20.86 1.43 -12.70
C ASP A 207 21.07 2.18 -14.05
N GLY A 208 20.18 3.13 -14.37
CA GLY A 208 20.23 3.94 -15.58
C GLY A 208 19.70 3.28 -16.86
N VAL A 209 19.07 2.10 -16.74
CA VAL A 209 18.53 1.34 -17.87
C VAL A 209 17.04 1.09 -17.68
N SER A 210 16.26 1.22 -18.75
CA SER A 210 14.83 0.86 -18.81
C SER A 210 14.65 -0.47 -19.53
N GLU A 211 13.93 -1.39 -18.90
CA GLU A 211 13.61 -2.70 -19.47
C GLU A 211 12.11 -2.97 -19.41
N HIS A 212 11.51 -3.38 -20.53
CA HIS A 212 10.13 -3.84 -20.55
C HIS A 212 10.05 -5.30 -20.13
N VAL A 213 9.25 -5.56 -19.08
CA VAL A 213 8.97 -6.90 -18.56
C VAL A 213 7.52 -7.25 -18.91
N PRO A 214 7.28 -8.22 -19.81
CA PRO A 214 5.93 -8.60 -20.22
C PRO A 214 5.14 -9.21 -19.05
N ALA A 215 3.81 -8.98 -19.05
CA ALA A 215 2.92 -9.65 -18.10
C ALA A 215 2.77 -11.14 -18.42
N GLN A 216 2.41 -11.92 -17.40
CA GLN A 216 1.90 -13.26 -17.62
C GLN A 216 0.56 -13.17 -18.37
N PRO A 217 0.31 -14.05 -19.37
CA PRO A 217 -0.93 -14.06 -20.13
C PRO A 217 -2.08 -14.59 -19.27
N ALA A 218 -2.64 -13.74 -18.43
CA ALA A 218 -3.71 -14.10 -17.53
C ALA A 218 -4.68 -12.93 -17.33
N ALA A 219 -5.97 -13.21 -17.32
CA ALA A 219 -6.99 -12.23 -17.01
C ALA A 219 -7.21 -12.18 -15.48
N LEU A 220 -7.19 -10.99 -14.92
CA LEU A 220 -7.63 -10.74 -13.55
C LEU A 220 -9.09 -10.30 -13.59
N PRO A 221 -10.01 -11.02 -12.93
CA PRO A 221 -11.42 -10.64 -12.88
C PRO A 221 -11.65 -9.29 -12.20
N ASP A 222 -10.88 -9.00 -11.15
CA ASP A 222 -10.89 -7.72 -10.41
C ASP A 222 -9.44 -7.27 -10.22
N PRO A 223 -8.97 -6.24 -10.96
CA PRO A 223 -7.60 -5.75 -10.86
C PRO A 223 -7.37 -4.83 -9.64
N THR A 224 -8.38 -4.62 -8.79
CA THR A 224 -8.27 -3.75 -7.62
C THR A 224 -7.17 -4.25 -6.68
N GLY A 225 -6.22 -3.36 -6.36
CA GLY A 225 -5.09 -3.67 -5.51
C GLY A 225 -3.96 -4.44 -6.20
N ALA A 226 -4.04 -4.65 -7.52
CA ALA A 226 -2.96 -5.31 -8.26
C ALA A 226 -1.63 -4.55 -8.13
N GLY A 227 -1.67 -3.21 -8.16
CA GLY A 227 -0.50 -2.35 -7.97
C GLY A 227 0.14 -2.53 -6.60
N ASP A 228 -0.66 -2.53 -5.54
CA ASP A 228 -0.18 -2.70 -4.16
C ASP A 228 0.40 -4.10 -3.93
N ALA A 229 -0.27 -5.13 -4.44
CA ALA A 229 0.21 -6.50 -4.40
C ALA A 229 1.52 -6.65 -5.19
N PHE A 230 1.61 -6.00 -6.36
CA PHE A 230 2.79 -6.02 -7.21
C PHE A 230 3.99 -5.40 -6.51
N ILE A 231 3.87 -4.18 -6.00
CA ILE A 231 5.02 -3.50 -5.38
C ILE A 231 5.49 -4.24 -4.11
N ALA A 232 4.58 -4.78 -3.31
CA ALA A 232 4.93 -5.57 -2.15
C ALA A 232 5.71 -6.84 -2.53
N ALA A 233 5.27 -7.56 -3.55
CA ALA A 233 5.96 -8.72 -4.08
C ALA A 233 7.32 -8.33 -4.70
N TYR A 234 7.36 -7.28 -5.53
CA TYR A 234 8.57 -6.75 -6.13
C TYR A 234 9.65 -6.47 -5.09
N LEU A 235 9.35 -5.66 -4.09
CA LEU A 235 10.27 -5.32 -3.01
C LEU A 235 10.75 -6.58 -2.27
N SER A 236 9.86 -7.53 -2.05
CA SER A 236 10.21 -8.79 -1.39
C SER A 236 11.23 -9.60 -2.19
N TYR A 237 11.11 -9.66 -3.51
CA TYR A 237 12.09 -10.31 -4.39
C TYR A 237 13.39 -9.49 -4.50
N ARG A 238 13.31 -8.14 -4.56
CA ARG A 238 14.50 -7.27 -4.54
C ARG A 238 15.34 -7.48 -3.28
N ARG A 239 14.72 -7.62 -2.11
CA ARG A 239 15.39 -7.96 -0.86
C ARG A 239 16.09 -9.32 -0.89
N ARG A 240 15.62 -10.26 -1.71
CA ARG A 240 16.26 -11.56 -1.96
C ARG A 240 17.34 -11.48 -3.05
N ARG A 241 17.75 -10.29 -3.44
CA ARG A 241 18.80 -9.99 -4.43
C ARG A 241 18.47 -10.42 -5.87
N HIS A 242 17.20 -10.59 -6.22
CA HIS A 242 16.82 -10.67 -7.63
C HIS A 242 17.10 -9.34 -8.33
N SER A 243 17.53 -9.37 -9.61
CA SER A 243 17.62 -8.16 -10.41
C SER A 243 16.25 -7.49 -10.55
N ALA A 244 16.21 -6.20 -10.83
CA ALA A 244 14.96 -5.46 -10.93
C ALA A 244 13.98 -6.07 -11.97
N PRO A 245 14.43 -6.44 -13.20
CA PRO A 245 13.54 -7.12 -14.15
C PRO A 245 13.07 -8.51 -13.69
N SER A 246 13.95 -9.28 -13.03
CA SER A 246 13.59 -10.59 -12.49
C SER A 246 12.58 -10.47 -11.36
N ALA A 247 12.75 -9.52 -10.45
CA ALA A 247 11.80 -9.24 -9.39
C ALA A 247 10.44 -8.81 -9.93
N ALA A 248 10.40 -8.00 -10.99
CA ALA A 248 9.16 -7.58 -11.64
C ALA A 248 8.40 -8.75 -12.28
N ARG A 249 9.11 -9.68 -12.94
CA ARG A 249 8.50 -10.89 -13.49
C ARG A 249 7.87 -11.74 -12.41
N LEU A 250 8.63 -12.04 -11.35
CA LEU A 250 8.13 -12.84 -10.22
C LEU A 250 6.99 -12.14 -9.47
N ALA A 251 7.03 -10.80 -9.37
CA ALA A 251 5.93 -10.03 -8.80
C ALA A 251 4.65 -10.14 -9.62
N SER A 252 4.74 -10.12 -10.95
CA SER A 252 3.57 -10.31 -11.84
C SER A 252 2.91 -11.68 -11.62
N GLU A 253 3.70 -12.75 -11.45
CA GLU A 253 3.21 -14.09 -11.14
C GLU A 253 2.51 -14.14 -9.76
N ALA A 254 3.10 -13.48 -8.77
CA ALA A 254 2.56 -13.39 -7.41
C ALA A 254 1.22 -12.64 -7.38
N VAL A 255 1.09 -11.54 -8.12
CA VAL A 255 -0.17 -10.78 -8.24
C VAL A 255 -1.29 -11.67 -8.76
N TYR A 256 -1.03 -12.38 -9.85
CA TYR A 256 -2.02 -13.29 -10.42
C TYR A 256 -2.50 -14.32 -9.38
N SER A 257 -1.57 -14.96 -8.70
CA SER A 257 -1.88 -15.95 -7.65
C SER A 257 -2.66 -15.33 -6.48
N SER A 258 -2.28 -14.11 -6.06
CA SER A 258 -2.89 -13.44 -4.89
C SER A 258 -4.32 -12.98 -5.14
N LEU A 259 -4.60 -12.45 -6.33
CA LEU A 259 -5.92 -11.90 -6.65
C LEU A 259 -6.92 -12.98 -7.08
N ASN A 260 -6.44 -14.11 -7.59
CA ASN A 260 -7.29 -15.26 -7.91
C ASN A 260 -7.56 -16.20 -6.71
N SER A 261 -6.83 -16.04 -5.61
CA SER A 261 -7.13 -16.79 -4.38
C SER A 261 -8.45 -16.33 -3.77
N PRO A 262 -9.32 -17.23 -3.28
CA PRO A 262 -10.57 -16.86 -2.64
C PRO A 262 -10.33 -15.79 -1.55
N ARG A 263 -11.10 -14.70 -1.59
CA ARG A 263 -11.12 -13.76 -0.46
C ARG A 263 -11.60 -14.55 0.74
N ALA A 264 -10.84 -14.57 1.83
CA ALA A 264 -11.34 -15.07 3.09
C ALA A 264 -12.62 -14.27 3.41
N THR A 265 -13.77 -14.92 3.28
CA THR A 265 -15.06 -14.32 3.65
C THR A 265 -14.98 -14.08 5.15
N THR A 266 -14.91 -12.82 5.54
CA THR A 266 -14.96 -12.38 6.92
C THR A 266 -16.40 -12.50 7.42
N THR A 267 -16.88 -13.72 7.57
CA THR A 267 -18.03 -14.10 8.37
C THR A 267 -17.49 -14.90 9.55
N ALA A 268 -16.76 -14.24 10.44
CA ALA A 268 -16.45 -14.78 11.74
C ALA A 268 -17.06 -13.83 12.76
N GLU A 269 -18.14 -14.29 13.39
CA GLU A 269 -18.57 -13.76 14.68
C GLU A 269 -17.36 -13.71 15.62
N PRO A 270 -17.22 -12.65 16.42
CA PRO A 270 -16.13 -12.58 17.40
C PRO A 270 -16.27 -13.77 18.37
N PRO A 271 -15.19 -14.48 18.73
CA PRO A 271 -15.25 -15.47 19.78
C PRO A 271 -15.65 -14.75 21.07
N THR A 272 -16.79 -15.10 21.63
CA THR A 272 -17.23 -14.76 22.97
C THR A 272 -16.31 -15.47 23.95
N SER A 273 -15.14 -14.92 24.23
CA SER A 273 -14.33 -15.30 25.38
C SER A 273 -14.48 -14.24 26.45
N THR A 274 -15.49 -14.39 27.28
CA THR A 274 -15.52 -13.82 28.63
C THR A 274 -14.37 -14.42 29.44
N LEU A 275 -13.22 -13.77 29.47
CA LEU A 275 -12.22 -13.98 30.49
C LEU A 275 -12.78 -13.39 31.79
N SER A 276 -13.38 -14.25 32.63
CA SER A 276 -13.72 -13.93 33.99
C SER A 276 -12.41 -13.73 34.77
N ILE A 277 -12.14 -12.50 35.16
CA ILE A 277 -11.09 -12.19 36.13
C ILE A 277 -11.61 -12.60 37.50
N PRO A 278 -10.94 -13.49 38.24
CA PRO A 278 -11.35 -13.79 39.58
C PRO A 278 -11.09 -12.57 40.49
N SER A 279 -12.14 -12.09 41.14
CA SER A 279 -12.07 -11.07 42.19
C SER A 279 -11.21 -11.58 43.36
N ALA A 280 -10.11 -10.86 43.62
CA ALA A 280 -9.31 -11.06 44.83
C ALA A 280 -10.11 -10.59 46.06
N GLU A 281 -10.44 -11.47 46.97
CA GLU A 281 -10.97 -11.14 48.29
C GLU A 281 -9.89 -10.48 49.15
N PRO A 282 -10.23 -9.48 49.96
CA PRO A 282 -9.29 -8.85 50.87
C PRO A 282 -9.09 -9.77 52.09
N SER A 283 -7.85 -10.23 52.30
CA SER A 283 -7.43 -10.94 53.50
C SER A 283 -7.46 -10.03 54.71
N THR A 284 -8.46 -10.17 55.54
CA THR A 284 -8.49 -9.70 56.93
C THR A 284 -7.59 -10.56 57.79
N ARG A 285 -6.48 -10.02 58.27
CA ARG A 285 -5.76 -10.58 59.43
C ARG A 285 -5.99 -9.67 60.62
N ALA A 286 -6.51 -10.32 61.67
CA ALA A 286 -6.52 -9.82 63.04
C ALA A 286 -5.11 -9.79 63.66
#